data_66b142934a06279fbeab5973fbcc2662
#
_entry.id   66b142934a06279fbeab5973fbcc2662
#
_cell.length_a   1.000
_cell.length_b   1.000
_cell.length_c   1.000
_cell.angle_alpha   90.00
_cell.angle_beta   90.00
_cell.angle_gamma   90.00
#
_symmetry.space_group_name_H-M   'P 1'
#
loop_
_entity.id
_entity.type
_entity.pdbx_description
1 polymer ?
#
loop_
_entity_poly.entity_id
_entity_poly.type
_entity_poly.pdbx_seq_one_letter_code
_entity_poly.pdbx_strand_id
1 'polypeptide(L)'
;RMKMEHNKRSSFSGKLGYVLSAAGASVGLGNIWRFPYLAAKYGGGIFLLIYILLALTFGYTMIVAETAIGRMTKKSPVGAFSSFGKSKWLSAGGWINAIIPVLIVPYYSVIGGWVIKYLVEYVKGNGQKLAADGYFSDFISNGTSTEICFAVFALFTLAIIYAGVRNGIERVSKFMMPILIVLSVIIAVYSVTRPGALEGVKYFLVPNVKNFSWMTVVAAMGQMFYSLSIAMGILITFGSYMKKDVSIEDSTRNVEVFDTAIAIMAGLMIIPAVFAFSGGDPDTLQAGPALMFITIPKVFASMGFGTVAGILFFVLVLFAAITSSIALTESAVSTFEDELHWGRKKAVVLVGVIMLGLGTLSCMGYGPLSWVKLIGMQFLDFFDFLTNSVMMPIAAIATCLLVSKVVGTKSIEEEVMHGESTFRRKKIFNVMIRYLCPIFAAIILISSVANAFGWISM
;
A
#
# COMPACT_ATOMS: atom_id res chain seq x y z
N ARG A 1 2.98 -26.91 39.35
CA ARG A 1 1.95 -26.28 38.50
C ARG A 1 2.58 -25.07 37.79
N MET A 2 3.24 -25.32 36.65
CA MET A 2 3.60 -24.23 35.73
C MET A 2 2.28 -23.76 35.09
N LYS A 3 1.84 -22.55 35.46
CA LYS A 3 0.85 -21.83 34.69
C LYS A 3 1.49 -21.55 33.33
N MET A 4 0.97 -22.20 32.28
CA MET A 4 1.20 -21.72 30.93
C MET A 4 0.64 -20.30 30.90
N GLU A 5 1.53 -19.30 30.86
CA GLU A 5 1.13 -17.97 30.49
C GLU A 5 0.63 -18.08 29.06
N HIS A 6 -0.68 -17.99 28.88
CA HIS A 6 -1.27 -17.73 27.57
C HIS A 6 -0.63 -16.45 27.08
N ASN A 7 0.22 -16.54 26.06
CA ASN A 7 0.78 -15.37 25.39
C ASN A 7 -0.40 -14.47 25.00
N LYS A 8 -0.56 -13.38 25.74
CA LYS A 8 -1.63 -12.41 25.50
C LYS A 8 -1.39 -11.78 24.13
N ARG A 9 -2.39 -11.83 23.26
CA ARG A 9 -2.28 -11.22 21.93
C ARG A 9 -1.92 -9.75 22.05
N SER A 10 -0.98 -9.27 21.23
CA SER A 10 -0.63 -7.86 21.11
C SER A 10 -1.87 -7.02 20.79
N SER A 11 -1.92 -5.80 21.28
CA SER A 11 -3.02 -4.87 21.02
C SER A 11 -2.52 -3.44 20.85
N PHE A 12 -3.25 -2.65 20.05
CA PHE A 12 -3.05 -1.20 20.01
C PHE A 12 -3.50 -0.57 21.32
N SER A 13 -2.93 0.59 21.67
CA SER A 13 -3.28 1.32 22.90
C SER A 13 -4.69 1.92 22.85
N GLY A 14 -5.23 2.18 21.63
CA GLY A 14 -6.57 2.73 21.43
C GLY A 14 -6.86 3.03 19.96
N LYS A 15 -7.88 3.85 19.73
CA LYS A 15 -8.33 4.23 18.38
C LYS A 15 -7.25 4.92 17.56
N LEU A 16 -6.54 5.90 18.16
CA LEU A 16 -5.51 6.67 17.44
C LEU A 16 -4.38 5.79 16.94
N GLY A 17 -3.91 4.84 17.75
CA GLY A 17 -2.87 3.90 17.37
C GLY A 17 -3.29 3.01 16.19
N TYR A 18 -4.51 2.49 16.23
CA TYR A 18 -5.06 1.71 15.11
C TYR A 18 -5.17 2.57 13.83
N VAL A 19 -5.79 3.73 13.93
CA VAL A 19 -6.05 4.60 12.76
C VAL A 19 -4.76 5.03 12.09
N LEU A 20 -3.76 5.47 12.87
CA LEU A 20 -2.48 5.91 12.29
C LEU A 20 -1.68 4.75 11.72
N SER A 21 -1.74 3.58 12.33
CA SER A 21 -1.07 2.37 11.81
C SER A 21 -1.73 1.87 10.52
N ALA A 22 -3.06 1.83 10.47
CA ALA A 22 -3.81 1.46 9.28
C ALA A 22 -3.67 2.49 8.15
N ALA A 23 -3.69 3.77 8.49
CA ALA A 23 -3.42 4.85 7.53
C ALA A 23 -2.00 4.75 6.97
N GLY A 24 -1.01 4.45 7.82
CA GLY A 24 0.37 4.22 7.39
C GLY A 24 0.50 3.04 6.45
N ALA A 25 -0.26 1.97 6.68
CA ALA A 25 -0.32 0.83 5.77
C ALA A 25 -0.89 1.23 4.40
N SER A 26 -1.91 2.10 4.38
CA SER A 26 -2.55 2.57 3.15
C SER A 26 -1.68 3.54 2.36
N VAL A 27 -1.03 4.47 3.07
CA VAL A 27 -0.19 5.52 2.47
C VAL A 27 1.18 4.95 2.17
N GLY A 28 1.33 4.37 1.00
CA GLY A 28 2.59 3.76 0.56
C GLY A 28 3.10 4.36 -0.73
N LEU A 29 4.09 3.69 -1.30
CA LEU A 29 4.70 4.11 -2.56
C LEU A 29 3.69 4.15 -3.70
N GLY A 30 2.69 3.28 -3.69
CA GLY A 30 1.63 3.26 -4.69
C GLY A 30 0.81 4.55 -4.77
N ASN A 31 0.63 5.26 -3.66
CA ASN A 31 -0.05 6.56 -3.65
C ASN A 31 0.81 7.65 -4.31
N ILE A 32 2.12 7.53 -4.25
CA ILE A 32 3.04 8.56 -4.73
C ILE A 32 3.26 8.46 -6.24
N TRP A 33 3.44 7.27 -6.80
CA TRP A 33 3.66 7.15 -8.24
C TRP A 33 2.45 6.64 -9.01
N ARG A 34 1.72 5.65 -8.47
CA ARG A 34 0.64 5.00 -9.20
C ARG A 34 -0.59 5.90 -9.32
N PHE A 35 -1.02 6.51 -8.22
CA PHE A 35 -2.21 7.36 -8.22
C PHE A 35 -2.06 8.57 -9.16
N PRO A 36 -0.98 9.38 -9.08
CA PRO A 36 -0.82 10.50 -10.00
C PRO A 36 -0.75 10.08 -11.47
N TYR A 37 -0.04 8.99 -11.76
CA TYR A 37 0.05 8.46 -13.11
C TYR A 37 -1.33 8.07 -13.66
N LEU A 38 -2.09 7.30 -12.90
CA LEU A 38 -3.42 6.86 -13.32
C LEU A 38 -4.41 8.02 -13.43
N ALA A 39 -4.35 8.98 -12.51
CA ALA A 39 -5.18 10.17 -12.56
C ALA A 39 -4.90 10.98 -13.84
N ALA A 40 -3.64 11.18 -14.17
CA ALA A 40 -3.28 11.90 -15.39
C ALA A 40 -3.72 11.15 -16.66
N LYS A 41 -3.53 9.84 -16.70
CA LYS A 41 -3.85 9.02 -17.88
C LYS A 41 -5.35 8.85 -18.10
N TYR A 42 -6.13 8.73 -17.03
CA TYR A 42 -7.53 8.29 -17.10
C TYR A 42 -8.52 9.38 -16.68
N GLY A 43 -8.22 10.63 -16.95
CA GLY A 43 -9.20 11.70 -16.93
C GLY A 43 -9.06 12.75 -15.84
N GLY A 44 -8.02 12.72 -15.03
CA GLY A 44 -7.76 13.75 -14.02
C GLY A 44 -8.86 13.85 -12.97
N GLY A 45 -9.61 14.93 -12.96
CA GLY A 45 -10.66 15.19 -11.96
C GLY A 45 -11.79 14.17 -11.97
N ILE A 46 -12.15 13.61 -13.12
CA ILE A 46 -13.16 12.55 -13.19
C ILE A 46 -12.64 11.25 -12.57
N PHE A 47 -11.37 10.95 -12.75
CA PHE A 47 -10.72 9.83 -12.08
C PHE A 47 -10.77 9.99 -10.55
N LEU A 48 -10.43 11.16 -10.06
CA LEU A 48 -10.47 11.49 -8.63
C LEU A 48 -11.88 11.33 -8.06
N LEU A 49 -12.89 11.83 -8.76
CA LEU A 49 -14.29 11.71 -8.33
C LEU A 49 -14.72 10.24 -8.22
N ILE A 50 -14.41 9.43 -9.22
CA ILE A 50 -14.73 8.00 -9.21
C ILE A 50 -13.97 7.29 -8.10
N TYR A 51 -12.70 7.63 -7.90
CA TYR A 51 -11.88 7.08 -6.81
C TYR A 51 -12.53 7.36 -5.44
N ILE A 52 -12.96 8.59 -5.19
CA ILE A 52 -13.63 8.95 -3.93
C ILE A 52 -14.92 8.15 -3.73
N LEU A 53 -15.74 8.02 -4.79
CA LEU A 53 -16.97 7.22 -4.71
C LEU A 53 -16.67 5.76 -4.39
N LEU A 54 -15.63 5.19 -4.96
CA LEU A 54 -15.19 3.82 -4.67
C LEU A 54 -14.63 3.68 -3.26
N ALA A 55 -13.95 4.70 -2.74
CA ALA A 55 -13.49 4.70 -1.34
C ALA A 55 -14.64 4.60 -0.37
N LEU A 56 -15.73 5.32 -0.64
CA LEU A 56 -16.91 5.35 0.22
C LEU A 56 -17.75 4.06 0.16
N THR A 57 -17.59 3.28 -0.86
CA THR A 57 -18.38 2.05 -1.10
C THR A 57 -17.52 0.80 -0.99
N PHE A 58 -16.69 0.54 -1.98
CA PHE A 58 -15.85 -0.67 -2.05
C PHE A 58 -14.77 -0.69 -0.97
N GLY A 59 -14.02 0.40 -0.83
CA GLY A 59 -12.96 0.49 0.18
C GLY A 59 -13.51 0.37 1.60
N TYR A 60 -14.55 1.11 1.90
CA TYR A 60 -15.25 1.02 3.18
C TYR A 60 -15.65 -0.41 3.53
N THR A 61 -16.31 -1.09 2.59
CA THR A 61 -16.83 -2.44 2.79
C THR A 61 -15.71 -3.43 3.11
N MET A 62 -14.63 -3.39 2.35
CA MET A 62 -13.52 -4.32 2.55
C MET A 62 -12.77 -4.05 3.85
N ILE A 63 -12.55 -2.78 4.20
CA ILE A 63 -11.90 -2.44 5.47
C ILE A 63 -12.73 -2.93 6.66
N VAL A 64 -14.04 -2.69 6.64
CA VAL A 64 -14.94 -3.14 7.70
C VAL A 64 -14.94 -4.67 7.80
N ALA A 65 -15.06 -5.36 6.68
CA ALA A 65 -15.09 -6.82 6.64
C ALA A 65 -13.82 -7.43 7.23
N GLU A 66 -12.66 -7.02 6.75
CA GLU A 66 -11.37 -7.57 7.19
C GLU A 66 -11.07 -7.22 8.65
N THR A 67 -11.31 -5.98 9.05
CA THR A 67 -11.11 -5.53 10.43
C THR A 67 -12.02 -6.27 11.39
N ALA A 68 -13.29 -6.44 11.05
CA ALA A 68 -14.25 -7.19 11.87
C ALA A 68 -13.86 -8.66 12.02
N ILE A 69 -13.46 -9.32 10.94
CA ILE A 69 -12.98 -10.71 10.97
C ILE A 69 -11.77 -10.81 11.89
N GLY A 70 -10.81 -9.91 11.77
CA GLY A 70 -9.61 -9.89 12.62
C GLY A 70 -9.96 -9.70 14.10
N ARG A 71 -10.80 -8.73 14.42
CA ARG A 71 -11.19 -8.45 15.82
C ARG A 71 -12.03 -9.57 16.42
N MET A 72 -12.94 -10.13 15.65
CA MET A 72 -13.84 -11.21 16.06
C MET A 72 -13.08 -12.47 16.43
N THR A 73 -12.08 -12.83 15.64
CA THR A 73 -11.30 -14.07 15.80
C THR A 73 -10.06 -13.90 16.66
N LYS A 74 -9.54 -12.68 16.78
CA LYS A 74 -8.25 -12.39 17.44
C LYS A 74 -7.09 -13.22 16.89
N LYS A 75 -7.11 -13.48 15.58
CA LYS A 75 -6.11 -14.30 14.89
C LYS A 75 -5.64 -13.61 13.60
N SER A 76 -4.46 -13.99 13.14
CA SER A 76 -3.94 -13.66 11.82
C SER A 76 -4.76 -14.35 10.72
N PRO A 77 -4.56 -14.02 9.42
CA PRO A 77 -5.47 -14.47 8.36
C PRO A 77 -5.75 -15.97 8.32
N VAL A 78 -4.74 -16.80 8.45
CA VAL A 78 -4.93 -18.28 8.38
C VAL A 78 -5.88 -18.76 9.46
N GLY A 79 -5.59 -18.40 10.71
CA GLY A 79 -6.41 -18.77 11.86
C GLY A 79 -7.79 -18.12 11.82
N ALA A 80 -7.88 -16.89 11.32
CA ALA A 80 -9.14 -16.18 11.18
C ALA A 80 -10.11 -16.92 10.25
N PHE A 81 -9.65 -17.33 9.08
CA PHE A 81 -10.45 -18.13 8.14
C PHE A 81 -10.81 -19.50 8.72
N SER A 82 -9.85 -20.18 9.33
CA SER A 82 -10.04 -21.52 9.90
C SER A 82 -10.99 -21.53 11.11
N SER A 83 -11.19 -20.41 11.76
CA SER A 83 -12.12 -20.29 12.90
C SER A 83 -13.58 -20.53 12.53
N PHE A 84 -13.93 -20.46 11.26
CA PHE A 84 -15.31 -20.57 10.77
C PHE A 84 -15.63 -21.90 10.12
N GLY A 85 -14.70 -22.85 10.07
CA GLY A 85 -14.92 -24.18 9.55
C GLY A 85 -13.64 -24.93 9.20
N LYS A 86 -13.81 -26.19 8.85
CA LYS A 86 -12.70 -27.12 8.52
C LYS A 86 -12.50 -27.32 7.01
N SER A 87 -13.20 -26.55 6.17
CA SER A 87 -13.11 -26.66 4.73
C SER A 87 -11.71 -26.33 4.23
N LYS A 88 -11.23 -27.07 3.23
CA LYS A 88 -9.97 -26.77 2.53
C LYS A 88 -10.00 -25.41 1.85
N TRP A 89 -11.17 -24.94 1.41
CA TRP A 89 -11.34 -23.64 0.79
C TRP A 89 -11.10 -22.49 1.78
N LEU A 90 -11.54 -22.64 3.02
CA LEU A 90 -11.25 -21.67 4.07
C LEU A 90 -9.77 -21.59 4.39
N SER A 91 -9.12 -22.73 4.49
CA SER A 91 -7.66 -22.80 4.69
C SER A 91 -6.93 -22.12 3.53
N ALA A 92 -7.30 -22.41 2.29
CA ALA A 92 -6.70 -21.79 1.11
C ALA A 92 -6.90 -20.28 1.09
N GLY A 93 -8.10 -19.78 1.42
CA GLY A 93 -8.38 -18.34 1.50
C GLY A 93 -7.55 -17.64 2.56
N GLY A 94 -7.38 -18.27 3.73
CA GLY A 94 -6.52 -17.75 4.78
C GLY A 94 -5.06 -17.69 4.38
N TRP A 95 -4.55 -18.75 3.78
CA TRP A 95 -3.15 -18.82 3.35
C TRP A 95 -2.83 -17.87 2.21
N ILE A 96 -3.72 -17.67 1.25
CA ILE A 96 -3.46 -16.69 0.18
C ILE A 96 -3.35 -15.26 0.74
N ASN A 97 -4.23 -14.89 1.69
CA ASN A 97 -4.11 -13.61 2.39
C ASN A 97 -2.81 -13.49 3.18
N ALA A 98 -2.37 -14.57 3.80
CA ALA A 98 -1.18 -14.60 4.64
C ALA A 98 0.14 -14.56 3.86
N ILE A 99 0.18 -15.21 2.69
CA ILE A 99 1.39 -15.28 1.85
C ILE A 99 1.68 -13.97 1.12
N ILE A 100 0.65 -13.21 0.77
CA ILE A 100 0.82 -11.96 0.02
C ILE A 100 1.84 -11.02 0.67
N PRO A 101 1.73 -10.65 1.97
CA PRO A 101 2.75 -9.77 2.57
C PRO A 101 4.14 -10.40 2.61
N VAL A 102 4.24 -11.72 2.76
CA VAL A 102 5.53 -12.43 2.77
C VAL A 102 6.26 -12.25 1.43
N LEU A 103 5.52 -12.20 0.33
CA LEU A 103 6.09 -12.01 -1.01
C LEU A 103 6.30 -10.53 -1.37
N ILE A 104 5.50 -9.62 -0.83
CA ILE A 104 5.62 -8.18 -1.11
C ILE A 104 6.80 -7.56 -0.37
N VAL A 105 6.96 -7.87 0.91
CA VAL A 105 7.99 -7.24 1.77
C VAL A 105 9.39 -7.30 1.17
N PRO A 106 9.85 -8.42 0.59
CA PRO A 106 11.18 -8.47 -0.01
C PRO A 106 11.40 -7.44 -1.11
N TYR A 107 10.57 -7.41 -2.14
CA TYR A 107 10.77 -6.47 -3.23
C TYR A 107 10.41 -5.03 -2.84
N TYR A 108 9.46 -4.85 -1.94
CA TYR A 108 9.10 -3.53 -1.42
C TYR A 108 10.29 -2.89 -0.68
N SER A 109 11.03 -3.69 0.07
CA SER A 109 12.25 -3.25 0.76
C SER A 109 13.38 -2.90 -0.20
N VAL A 110 13.45 -3.54 -1.36
CA VAL A 110 14.39 -3.15 -2.43
C VAL A 110 14.09 -1.72 -2.92
N ILE A 111 12.83 -1.43 -3.19
CA ILE A 111 12.40 -0.10 -3.62
C ILE A 111 12.63 0.93 -2.49
N GLY A 112 12.39 0.54 -1.23
CA GLY A 112 12.73 1.37 -0.08
C GLY A 112 14.22 1.71 -0.01
N GLY A 113 15.07 0.77 -0.36
CA GLY A 113 16.51 1.00 -0.52
C GLY A 113 16.84 2.02 -1.59
N TRP A 114 16.17 1.98 -2.73
CA TRP A 114 16.34 3.00 -3.79
C TRP A 114 15.95 4.39 -3.29
N VAL A 115 14.91 4.49 -2.49
CA VAL A 115 14.50 5.76 -1.86
C VAL A 115 15.61 6.29 -0.94
N ILE A 116 16.21 5.44 -0.13
CA ILE A 116 17.34 5.81 0.73
C ILE A 116 18.51 6.36 -0.12
N LYS A 117 18.85 5.68 -1.20
CA LYS A 117 19.92 6.12 -2.09
C LYS A 117 19.68 7.54 -2.63
N TYR A 118 18.46 7.79 -3.11
CA TYR A 118 18.11 9.09 -3.67
C TYR A 118 18.10 10.18 -2.61
N LEU A 119 17.59 9.88 -1.42
CA LEU A 119 17.62 10.83 -0.31
C LEU A 119 19.05 11.21 0.08
N VAL A 120 19.92 10.22 0.23
CA VAL A 120 21.34 10.46 0.55
C VAL A 120 22.01 11.33 -0.51
N GLU A 121 21.77 11.05 -1.77
CA GLU A 121 22.35 11.84 -2.87
C GLU A 121 21.83 13.29 -2.89
N TYR A 122 20.54 13.52 -2.61
CA TYR A 122 20.03 14.88 -2.48
C TYR A 122 20.64 15.63 -1.30
N VAL A 123 20.80 14.97 -0.16
CA VAL A 123 21.46 15.56 1.01
C VAL A 123 22.90 15.94 0.73
N LYS A 124 23.60 15.15 -0.08
CA LYS A 124 24.98 15.45 -0.55
C LYS A 124 25.05 16.56 -1.59
N GLY A 125 23.92 17.06 -2.09
CA GLY A 125 23.87 18.07 -3.12
C GLY A 125 24.00 17.55 -4.55
N ASN A 126 23.81 16.25 -4.77
CA ASN A 126 23.95 15.59 -6.07
C ASN A 126 22.63 15.50 -6.87
N GLY A 127 21.70 16.43 -6.66
CA GLY A 127 20.40 16.43 -7.35
C GLY A 127 20.49 16.45 -8.86
N GLN A 128 21.44 17.20 -9.43
CA GLN A 128 21.66 17.24 -10.88
C GLN A 128 22.15 15.90 -11.43
N LYS A 129 22.94 15.19 -10.67
CA LYS A 129 23.42 13.84 -11.02
C LYS A 129 22.28 12.83 -11.09
N LEU A 130 21.34 12.92 -10.15
CA LEU A 130 20.13 12.08 -10.14
C LEU A 130 19.23 12.34 -11.34
N ALA A 131 19.21 13.55 -11.85
CA ALA A 131 18.43 13.95 -13.02
C ALA A 131 19.07 13.52 -14.36
N ALA A 132 20.32 13.09 -14.34
CA ALA A 132 21.03 12.69 -15.57
C ALA A 132 20.40 11.44 -16.19
N ASP A 133 20.39 11.39 -17.51
CA ASP A 133 19.90 10.23 -18.24
C ASP A 133 20.71 8.97 -17.88
N GLY A 134 20.00 7.88 -17.65
CA GLY A 134 20.61 6.59 -17.34
C GLY A 134 21.07 6.41 -15.89
N TYR A 135 20.98 7.43 -15.04
CA TYR A 135 21.42 7.30 -13.63
C TYR A 135 20.67 6.17 -12.90
N PHE A 136 19.35 6.14 -13.02
CA PHE A 136 18.53 5.11 -12.36
C PHE A 136 18.86 3.72 -12.87
N SER A 137 18.95 3.54 -14.19
CA SER A 137 19.31 2.26 -14.80
C SER A 137 20.69 1.77 -14.37
N ASP A 138 21.65 2.66 -14.32
CA ASP A 138 23.02 2.32 -13.86
C ASP A 138 23.04 1.94 -12.38
N PHE A 139 22.26 2.64 -11.56
CA PHE A 139 22.15 2.35 -10.14
C PHE A 139 21.54 0.98 -9.87
N ILE A 140 20.37 0.66 -10.47
CA ILE A 140 19.71 -0.62 -10.23
C ILE A 140 20.47 -1.81 -10.81
N SER A 141 21.33 -1.57 -11.80
CA SER A 141 22.21 -2.58 -12.38
C SER A 141 23.43 -2.89 -11.49
N ASN A 142 23.75 -2.01 -10.56
CA ASN A 142 24.83 -2.20 -9.60
C ASN A 142 24.35 -3.02 -8.41
N GLY A 143 24.52 -4.33 -8.47
CA GLY A 143 24.05 -5.25 -7.45
C GLY A 143 24.57 -4.97 -6.04
N THR A 144 25.83 -4.58 -5.90
CA THR A 144 26.44 -4.28 -4.59
C THR A 144 25.81 -3.05 -3.94
N SER A 145 25.66 -1.97 -4.69
CA SER A 145 25.10 -0.72 -4.17
C SER A 145 23.62 -0.87 -3.79
N THR A 146 22.83 -1.52 -4.65
CA THR A 146 21.41 -1.78 -4.36
C THR A 146 21.23 -2.71 -3.18
N GLU A 147 22.08 -3.74 -3.06
CA GLU A 147 22.00 -4.69 -1.94
C GLU A 147 22.28 -4.01 -0.60
N ILE A 148 23.25 -3.13 -0.54
CA ILE A 148 23.56 -2.35 0.70
C ILE A 148 22.37 -1.49 1.10
N CYS A 149 21.79 -0.74 0.16
CA CYS A 149 20.64 0.13 0.41
C CYS A 149 19.42 -0.68 0.83
N PHE A 150 19.17 -1.80 0.15
CA PHE A 150 18.10 -2.73 0.51
C PHE A 150 18.27 -3.28 1.93
N ALA A 151 19.48 -3.72 2.28
CA ALA A 151 19.76 -4.27 3.61
C ALA A 151 19.51 -3.23 4.71
N VAL A 152 19.90 -1.97 4.50
CA VAL A 152 19.65 -0.89 5.45
C VAL A 152 18.16 -0.71 5.69
N PHE A 153 17.37 -0.64 4.64
CA PHE A 153 15.90 -0.49 4.76
C PHE A 153 15.27 -1.70 5.46
N ALA A 154 15.64 -2.90 5.04
CA ALA A 154 15.11 -4.15 5.60
C ALA A 154 15.43 -4.29 7.09
N LEU A 155 16.66 -4.01 7.50
CA LEU A 155 17.07 -4.09 8.90
C LEU A 155 16.35 -3.06 9.75
N PHE A 156 16.14 -1.86 9.24
CA PHE A 156 15.38 -0.82 9.93
C PHE A 156 13.93 -1.25 10.18
N THR A 157 13.27 -1.80 9.15
CA THR A 157 11.91 -2.35 9.28
C THR A 157 11.85 -3.47 10.32
N LEU A 158 12.78 -4.41 10.24
CA LEU A 158 12.83 -5.55 11.19
C LEU A 158 13.07 -5.09 12.62
N ALA A 159 13.88 -4.06 12.84
CA ALA A 159 14.11 -3.50 14.17
C ALA A 159 12.83 -2.92 14.77
N ILE A 160 12.03 -2.21 13.96
CA ILE A 160 10.75 -1.67 14.40
C ILE A 160 9.79 -2.80 14.78
N ILE A 161 9.69 -3.82 13.94
CA ILE A 161 8.81 -4.97 14.19
C ILE A 161 9.24 -5.74 15.44
N TYR A 162 10.55 -5.89 15.65
CA TYR A 162 11.09 -6.53 16.85
C TYR A 162 10.68 -5.81 18.13
N ALA A 163 10.56 -4.49 18.10
CA ALA A 163 10.14 -3.68 19.24
C ALA A 163 8.67 -3.90 19.64
N GLY A 164 7.85 -4.51 18.77
CA GLY A 164 6.47 -4.87 19.06
C GLY A 164 5.43 -3.92 18.48
N VAL A 165 4.14 -4.15 18.83
CA VAL A 165 3.03 -3.38 18.27
C VAL A 165 2.97 -1.97 18.86
N ARG A 166 2.92 -1.84 20.19
CA ARG A 166 2.82 -0.52 20.84
C ARG A 166 4.11 0.27 20.78
N ASN A 167 5.25 -0.38 21.09
CA ASN A 167 6.56 0.28 21.17
C ASN A 167 7.24 0.43 19.82
N GLY A 168 6.81 -0.33 18.80
CA GLY A 168 7.36 -0.28 17.46
C GLY A 168 6.38 0.36 16.48
N ILE A 169 5.41 -0.40 16.01
CA ILE A 169 4.50 -0.02 14.91
C ILE A 169 3.71 1.25 15.27
N GLU A 170 3.01 1.23 16.39
CA GLU A 170 2.16 2.33 16.82
C GLU A 170 2.96 3.59 17.07
N ARG A 171 4.07 3.47 17.79
CA ARG A 171 4.94 4.61 18.13
C ARG A 171 5.55 5.25 16.89
N VAL A 172 6.04 4.45 15.94
CA VAL A 172 6.61 4.94 14.68
C VAL A 172 5.52 5.59 13.83
N SER A 173 4.35 4.99 13.72
CA SER A 173 3.23 5.56 12.96
C SER A 173 2.75 6.88 13.54
N LYS A 174 2.64 6.98 14.86
CA LYS A 174 2.27 8.24 15.54
C LYS A 174 3.29 9.36 15.29
N PHE A 175 4.57 9.02 15.13
CA PHE A 175 5.64 9.98 14.84
C PHE A 175 5.65 10.34 13.35
N MET A 176 5.64 9.36 12.46
CA MET A 176 5.85 9.56 11.03
C MET A 176 4.64 10.13 10.30
N MET A 177 3.41 9.72 10.65
CA MET A 177 2.23 10.14 9.91
C MET A 177 1.95 11.64 9.97
N PRO A 178 2.00 12.32 11.13
CA PRO A 178 1.87 13.77 11.15
C PRO A 178 2.93 14.51 10.33
N ILE A 179 4.18 14.05 10.40
CA ILE A 179 5.28 14.64 9.62
C ILE A 179 5.05 14.44 8.13
N LEU A 180 4.60 13.26 7.73
CA LEU A 180 4.25 12.96 6.34
C LEU A 180 3.17 13.90 5.80
N ILE A 181 2.14 14.17 6.60
CA ILE A 181 1.08 15.11 6.22
C ILE A 181 1.64 16.52 6.04
N VAL A 182 2.45 16.99 6.99
CA VAL A 182 3.07 18.32 6.90
C VAL A 182 3.96 18.44 5.66
N LEU A 183 4.80 17.44 5.42
CA LEU A 183 5.66 17.40 4.23
C LEU A 183 4.86 17.39 2.95
N SER A 184 3.76 16.64 2.90
CA SER A 184 2.89 16.60 1.71
C SER A 184 2.25 17.95 1.41
N VAL A 185 1.85 18.69 2.43
CA VAL A 185 1.31 20.05 2.28
C VAL A 185 2.39 21.00 1.74
N ILE A 186 3.59 20.98 2.31
CA ILE A 186 4.71 21.83 1.88
C ILE A 186 5.04 21.59 0.41
N ILE A 187 5.19 20.32 0.02
CA ILE A 187 5.54 19.97 -1.35
C ILE A 187 4.40 20.29 -2.32
N ALA A 188 3.15 20.07 -1.94
CA ALA A 188 2.00 20.44 -2.75
C ALA A 188 1.94 21.97 -2.99
N VAL A 189 2.16 22.77 -1.99
CA VAL A 189 2.24 24.24 -2.13
C VAL A 189 3.37 24.62 -3.08
N TYR A 190 4.54 24.04 -2.91
CA TYR A 190 5.66 24.25 -3.83
C TYR A 190 5.26 23.93 -5.29
N SER A 191 4.66 22.78 -5.50
CA SER A 191 4.28 22.29 -6.83
C SER A 191 3.23 23.18 -7.51
N VAL A 192 2.15 23.55 -6.78
CA VAL A 192 1.05 24.34 -7.36
C VAL A 192 1.43 25.79 -7.61
N THR A 193 2.47 26.30 -6.96
CA THR A 193 2.95 27.66 -7.13
C THR A 193 4.00 27.80 -8.23
N ARG A 194 4.38 26.73 -8.90
CA ARG A 194 5.31 26.81 -10.04
C ARG A 194 4.65 27.48 -11.25
N PRO A 195 5.39 28.28 -12.02
CA PRO A 195 4.85 28.87 -13.25
C PRO A 195 4.38 27.75 -14.22
N GLY A 196 3.14 27.87 -14.70
CA GLY A 196 2.52 26.89 -15.60
C GLY A 196 1.86 25.69 -14.88
N ALA A 197 1.86 25.68 -13.55
CA ALA A 197 1.27 24.58 -12.77
C ALA A 197 -0.27 24.62 -12.71
N LEU A 198 -0.89 25.80 -12.92
CA LEU A 198 -2.34 25.98 -12.76
C LEU A 198 -3.16 25.07 -13.67
N GLU A 199 -2.71 24.80 -14.88
CA GLU A 199 -3.37 23.87 -15.81
C GLU A 199 -3.41 22.46 -15.27
N GLY A 200 -2.34 22.01 -14.61
CA GLY A 200 -2.29 20.71 -13.92
C GLY A 200 -3.24 20.64 -12.73
N VAL A 201 -3.35 21.71 -11.95
CA VAL A 201 -4.30 21.80 -10.84
C VAL A 201 -5.73 21.68 -11.34
N LYS A 202 -6.08 22.43 -12.38
CA LYS A 202 -7.41 22.36 -12.99
C LYS A 202 -7.71 20.98 -13.56
N TYR A 203 -6.77 20.40 -14.27
CA TYR A 203 -6.93 19.06 -14.85
C TYR A 203 -7.21 18.02 -13.78
N PHE A 204 -6.51 18.07 -12.66
CA PHE A 204 -6.62 17.09 -11.58
C PHE A 204 -7.84 17.30 -10.68
N LEU A 205 -8.21 18.54 -10.38
CA LEU A 205 -9.27 18.83 -9.41
C LEU A 205 -10.66 19.04 -10.04
N VAL A 206 -10.73 19.46 -11.30
CA VAL A 206 -12.00 19.76 -11.95
C VAL A 206 -12.46 18.57 -12.79
N PRO A 207 -13.56 17.89 -12.41
CA PRO A 207 -14.09 16.79 -13.21
C PRO A 207 -14.54 17.27 -14.59
N ASN A 208 -14.13 16.56 -15.63
CA ASN A 208 -14.56 16.80 -16.99
C ASN A 208 -15.09 15.48 -17.58
N VAL A 209 -16.39 15.43 -17.82
CA VAL A 209 -17.08 14.22 -18.33
C VAL A 209 -16.53 13.78 -19.69
N LYS A 210 -16.00 14.72 -20.49
CA LYS A 210 -15.38 14.39 -21.79
C LYS A 210 -14.15 13.50 -21.65
N ASN A 211 -13.49 13.52 -20.50
CA ASN A 211 -12.33 12.70 -20.20
C ASN A 211 -12.71 11.32 -19.63
N PHE A 212 -13.99 11.05 -19.46
CA PHE A 212 -14.47 9.78 -18.93
C PHE A 212 -14.32 8.66 -19.98
N SER A 213 -13.88 7.49 -19.49
CA SER A 213 -13.97 6.23 -20.23
C SER A 213 -14.25 5.09 -19.23
N TRP A 214 -14.67 3.94 -19.73
CA TRP A 214 -14.84 2.79 -18.83
C TRP A 214 -13.52 2.35 -18.20
N MET A 215 -12.39 2.61 -18.85
CA MET A 215 -11.06 2.37 -18.27
C MET A 215 -10.77 3.27 -17.07
N THR A 216 -11.37 4.45 -17.00
CA THR A 216 -11.28 5.32 -15.80
C THR A 216 -11.83 4.58 -14.58
N VAL A 217 -12.97 3.91 -14.72
CA VAL A 217 -13.59 3.14 -13.62
C VAL A 217 -12.70 1.95 -13.23
N VAL A 218 -12.23 1.18 -14.21
CA VAL A 218 -11.38 0.00 -13.97
C VAL A 218 -10.06 0.40 -13.28
N ALA A 219 -9.42 1.46 -13.77
CA ALA A 219 -8.17 1.96 -13.19
C ALA A 219 -8.38 2.48 -11.77
N ALA A 220 -9.49 3.18 -11.51
CA ALA A 220 -9.83 3.66 -10.17
C ALA A 220 -10.11 2.52 -9.20
N MET A 221 -10.82 1.47 -9.65
CA MET A 221 -11.02 0.26 -8.84
C MET A 221 -9.69 -0.40 -8.46
N GLY A 222 -8.80 -0.57 -9.43
CA GLY A 222 -7.48 -1.15 -9.20
C GLY A 222 -6.65 -0.33 -8.22
N GLN A 223 -6.65 0.98 -8.37
CA GLN A 223 -5.93 1.87 -7.47
C GLN A 223 -6.51 1.82 -6.05
N MET A 224 -7.82 1.83 -5.92
CA MET A 224 -8.48 1.71 -4.62
C MET A 224 -8.10 0.41 -3.90
N PHE A 225 -8.08 -0.67 -4.65
CA PHE A 225 -7.76 -2.01 -4.16
C PHE A 225 -6.35 -2.06 -3.53
N TYR A 226 -5.37 -1.48 -4.22
CA TYR A 226 -3.99 -1.46 -3.73
C TYR A 226 -3.79 -0.41 -2.62
N SER A 227 -4.40 0.76 -2.76
CA SER A 227 -4.17 1.90 -1.87
C SER A 227 -4.60 1.63 -0.43
N LEU A 228 -5.76 1.00 -0.22
CA LEU A 228 -6.30 0.76 1.12
C LEU A 228 -5.77 -0.51 1.79
N SER A 229 -4.74 -1.15 1.23
CA SER A 229 -4.15 -2.38 1.78
C SER A 229 -5.16 -3.52 1.93
N ILE A 230 -6.11 -3.58 1.01
CA ILE A 230 -7.19 -4.58 1.01
C ILE A 230 -6.64 -5.92 0.51
N ALA A 231 -7.13 -7.01 1.10
CA ALA A 231 -6.85 -8.39 0.66
C ALA A 231 -5.39 -8.80 0.69
N MET A 232 -4.63 -8.26 1.63
CA MET A 232 -3.23 -8.66 1.86
C MET A 232 -2.96 -9.06 3.33
N GLY A 233 -4.01 -9.36 4.06
CA GLY A 233 -3.90 -9.83 5.44
C GLY A 233 -3.62 -8.76 6.49
N ILE A 234 -3.26 -7.56 6.10
CA ILE A 234 -2.89 -6.47 7.02
C ILE A 234 -4.07 -6.07 7.90
N LEU A 235 -5.22 -5.83 7.30
CA LEU A 235 -6.39 -5.35 8.05
C LEU A 235 -6.96 -6.41 8.98
N ILE A 236 -6.88 -7.69 8.61
CA ILE A 236 -7.24 -8.79 9.51
C ILE A 236 -6.27 -8.81 10.70
N THR A 237 -4.98 -8.73 10.46
CA THR A 237 -3.95 -8.71 11.50
C THR A 237 -4.14 -7.50 12.43
N PHE A 238 -4.28 -6.30 11.89
CA PHE A 238 -4.48 -5.08 12.68
C PHE A 238 -5.83 -5.08 13.39
N GLY A 239 -6.88 -5.63 12.78
CA GLY A 239 -8.16 -5.84 13.42
C GLY A 239 -8.04 -6.75 14.64
N SER A 240 -7.21 -7.79 14.56
CA SER A 240 -6.96 -8.70 15.68
C SER A 240 -6.26 -8.02 16.88
N TYR A 241 -5.62 -6.87 16.64
CA TYR A 241 -4.99 -6.05 17.68
C TYR A 241 -5.90 -4.93 18.20
N MET A 242 -7.07 -4.76 17.61
CA MET A 242 -8.02 -3.72 17.97
C MET A 242 -8.82 -4.12 19.21
N LYS A 243 -9.01 -3.19 20.14
CA LYS A 243 -9.85 -3.39 21.32
C LYS A 243 -11.33 -3.39 20.93
N LYS A 244 -12.15 -4.15 21.67
CA LYS A 244 -13.59 -4.28 21.41
C LYS A 244 -14.36 -2.97 21.57
N ASP A 245 -13.93 -2.07 22.42
CA ASP A 245 -14.57 -0.77 22.67
C ASP A 245 -14.27 0.29 21.61
N VAL A 246 -13.30 0.04 20.71
CA VAL A 246 -12.97 0.94 19.62
C VAL A 246 -13.97 0.77 18.47
N SER A 247 -14.51 1.87 17.97
CA SER A 247 -15.45 1.86 16.85
C SER A 247 -14.76 1.46 15.53
N ILE A 248 -15.20 0.37 14.92
CA ILE A 248 -14.72 -0.05 13.60
C ILE A 248 -15.18 0.97 12.54
N GLU A 249 -16.42 1.41 12.58
CA GLU A 249 -16.98 2.32 11.57
C GLU A 249 -16.28 3.68 11.57
N ASP A 250 -16.10 4.29 12.75
CA ASP A 250 -15.38 5.56 12.87
C ASP A 250 -13.91 5.42 12.48
N SER A 251 -13.26 4.33 12.87
CA SER A 251 -11.87 4.05 12.51
C SER A 251 -11.72 3.88 11.00
N THR A 252 -12.64 3.18 10.36
CA THR A 252 -12.67 2.99 8.91
C THR A 252 -12.84 4.32 8.17
N ARG A 253 -13.77 5.16 8.65
CA ARG A 253 -13.99 6.50 8.09
C ARG A 253 -12.72 7.33 8.18
N ASN A 254 -12.00 7.28 9.30
CA ASN A 254 -10.75 8.02 9.47
C ASN A 254 -9.66 7.52 8.50
N VAL A 255 -9.56 6.21 8.28
CA VAL A 255 -8.62 5.65 7.31
C VAL A 255 -8.98 6.09 5.88
N GLU A 256 -10.25 6.06 5.51
CA GLU A 256 -10.72 6.56 4.21
C GLU A 256 -10.33 8.02 3.98
N VAL A 257 -10.56 8.87 5.00
CA VAL A 257 -10.23 10.29 4.94
C VAL A 257 -8.73 10.50 4.79
N PHE A 258 -7.91 9.79 5.57
CA PHE A 258 -6.46 9.86 5.44
C PHE A 258 -5.98 9.45 4.05
N ASP A 259 -6.44 8.30 3.56
CA ASP A 259 -6.04 7.80 2.24
C ASP A 259 -6.43 8.77 1.13
N THR A 260 -7.66 9.25 1.13
CA THR A 260 -8.16 10.18 0.11
C THR A 260 -7.42 11.52 0.18
N ALA A 261 -7.19 12.04 1.37
CA ALA A 261 -6.44 13.29 1.55
C ALA A 261 -5.01 13.17 1.02
N ILE A 262 -4.32 12.08 1.33
CA ILE A 262 -2.96 11.85 0.84
C ILE A 262 -2.96 11.60 -0.68
N ALA A 263 -3.96 10.92 -1.23
CA ALA A 263 -4.09 10.74 -2.67
C ALA A 263 -4.24 12.09 -3.39
N ILE A 264 -5.09 12.96 -2.87
CA ILE A 264 -5.25 14.33 -3.40
C ILE A 264 -3.93 15.11 -3.28
N MET A 265 -3.28 15.04 -2.12
CA MET A 265 -2.00 15.70 -1.91
C MET A 265 -0.92 15.17 -2.85
N ALA A 266 -0.84 13.86 -3.06
CA ALA A 266 0.11 13.26 -4.00
C ALA A 266 -0.14 13.73 -5.44
N GLY A 267 -1.41 13.79 -5.85
CA GLY A 267 -1.79 14.36 -7.14
C GLY A 267 -1.34 15.82 -7.28
N LEU A 268 -1.55 16.63 -6.24
CA LEU A 268 -1.15 18.04 -6.22
C LEU A 268 0.36 18.24 -6.11
N MET A 269 1.08 17.30 -5.51
CA MET A 269 2.54 17.35 -5.47
C MET A 269 3.16 17.10 -6.85
N ILE A 270 2.58 16.21 -7.63
CA ILE A 270 3.21 15.65 -8.82
C ILE A 270 2.64 16.22 -10.11
N ILE A 271 1.32 16.19 -10.30
CA ILE A 271 0.69 16.56 -11.57
C ILE A 271 0.96 18.03 -11.95
N PRO A 272 0.75 19.02 -11.07
CA PRO A 272 1.05 20.41 -11.41
C PRO A 272 2.51 20.67 -11.75
N ALA A 273 3.45 20.06 -11.00
CA ALA A 273 4.88 20.21 -11.25
C ALA A 273 5.29 19.61 -12.59
N VAL A 274 4.78 18.42 -12.92
CA VAL A 274 5.06 17.77 -14.21
C VAL A 274 4.42 18.54 -15.36
N PHE A 275 3.23 19.08 -15.21
CA PHE A 275 2.60 19.96 -16.22
C PHE A 275 3.42 21.24 -16.44
N ALA A 276 3.90 21.87 -15.37
CA ALA A 276 4.77 23.04 -15.48
C ALA A 276 6.08 22.72 -16.22
N PHE A 277 6.65 21.55 -15.94
CA PHE A 277 7.89 21.09 -16.57
C PHE A 277 7.70 20.73 -18.06
N SER A 278 6.61 20.06 -18.41
CA SER A 278 6.35 19.53 -19.75
C SER A 278 5.59 20.47 -20.67
N GLY A 279 5.15 21.63 -20.18
CA GLY A 279 4.30 22.55 -20.94
C GLY A 279 2.86 22.09 -21.07
N GLY A 280 2.38 21.21 -20.18
CA GLY A 280 1.00 20.77 -20.12
C GLY A 280 0.70 19.38 -20.73
N ASP A 281 1.73 18.57 -20.92
CA ASP A 281 1.58 17.22 -21.49
C ASP A 281 1.40 16.17 -20.38
N PRO A 282 0.17 15.59 -20.22
CA PRO A 282 -0.06 14.56 -19.21
C PRO A 282 0.68 13.24 -19.49
N ASP A 283 1.08 13.00 -20.75
CA ASP A 283 1.81 11.78 -21.13
C ASP A 283 3.27 11.77 -20.66
N THR A 284 3.76 12.88 -20.11
CA THR A 284 5.09 12.96 -19.48
C THR A 284 5.18 12.14 -18.20
N LEU A 285 4.08 11.90 -17.51
CA LEU A 285 4.07 11.02 -16.34
C LEU A 285 4.28 9.57 -16.78
N GLN A 286 5.30 8.93 -16.22
CA GLN A 286 5.63 7.54 -16.49
C GLN A 286 5.06 6.64 -15.39
N ALA A 287 4.74 5.39 -15.76
CA ALA A 287 4.22 4.40 -14.82
C ALA A 287 5.32 3.88 -13.89
N GLY A 288 4.93 3.53 -12.67
CA GLY A 288 5.76 2.81 -11.73
C GLY A 288 6.93 3.60 -11.16
N PRO A 289 8.03 2.92 -10.81
CA PRO A 289 9.19 3.57 -10.20
C PRO A 289 9.83 4.66 -11.06
N ALA A 290 9.69 4.59 -12.39
CA ALA A 290 10.24 5.58 -13.31
C ALA A 290 9.74 7.01 -13.02
N LEU A 291 8.49 7.18 -12.60
CA LEU A 291 7.98 8.50 -12.22
C LEU A 291 8.80 9.10 -11.08
N MET A 292 9.07 8.33 -10.05
CA MET A 292 9.72 8.80 -8.84
C MET A 292 11.24 8.94 -8.98
N PHE A 293 11.87 8.03 -9.72
CA PHE A 293 13.33 7.96 -9.79
C PHE A 293 13.93 8.56 -11.07
N ILE A 294 13.14 8.78 -12.10
CA ILE A 294 13.59 9.39 -13.35
C ILE A 294 12.92 10.75 -13.55
N THR A 295 11.61 10.82 -13.60
CA THR A 295 10.87 12.04 -13.96
C THR A 295 10.96 13.10 -12.87
N ILE A 296 10.69 12.77 -11.62
CA ILE A 296 10.67 13.74 -10.51
C ILE A 296 12.05 14.40 -10.27
N PRO A 297 13.19 13.69 -10.28
CA PRO A 297 14.48 14.36 -10.19
C PRO A 297 14.72 15.36 -11.32
N LYS A 298 14.29 15.05 -12.55
CA LYS A 298 14.39 15.99 -13.69
C LYS A 298 13.53 17.24 -13.46
N VAL A 299 12.32 17.06 -12.94
CA VAL A 299 11.42 18.17 -12.61
C VAL A 299 12.06 19.09 -11.57
N PHE A 300 12.58 18.53 -10.47
CA PHE A 300 13.25 19.32 -9.44
C PHE A 300 14.54 19.99 -9.93
N ALA A 301 15.31 19.32 -10.77
CA ALA A 301 16.52 19.91 -11.36
C ALA A 301 16.24 21.15 -12.22
N SER A 302 15.05 21.23 -12.84
CA SER A 302 14.62 22.34 -13.68
C SER A 302 13.98 23.49 -12.90
N MET A 303 13.71 23.33 -11.60
CA MET A 303 12.96 24.30 -10.79
C MET A 303 13.81 24.92 -9.69
N GLY A 304 13.46 26.14 -9.28
CA GLY A 304 14.07 26.79 -8.12
C GLY A 304 13.85 26.00 -6.84
N PHE A 305 14.85 26.01 -5.95
CA PHE A 305 14.85 25.24 -4.69
C PHE A 305 14.71 23.72 -4.90
N GLY A 306 15.13 23.22 -6.07
CA GLY A 306 14.98 21.80 -6.41
C GLY A 306 15.67 20.85 -5.45
N THR A 307 16.84 21.19 -4.91
CA THR A 307 17.54 20.36 -3.93
C THR A 307 16.74 20.24 -2.63
N VAL A 308 16.21 21.35 -2.11
CA VAL A 308 15.38 21.34 -0.90
C VAL A 308 14.09 20.55 -1.14
N ALA A 309 13.43 20.80 -2.27
CA ALA A 309 12.22 20.05 -2.66
C ALA A 309 12.51 18.55 -2.79
N GLY A 310 13.65 18.19 -3.37
CA GLY A 310 14.07 16.79 -3.50
C GLY A 310 14.30 16.11 -2.13
N ILE A 311 14.96 16.78 -1.21
CA ILE A 311 15.16 16.28 0.17
C ILE A 311 13.82 16.05 0.85
N LEU A 312 12.95 17.05 0.83
CA LEU A 312 11.64 16.95 1.48
C LEU A 312 10.76 15.86 0.85
N PHE A 313 10.78 15.76 -0.47
CA PHE A 313 10.02 14.75 -1.19
C PHE A 313 10.52 13.33 -0.84
N PHE A 314 11.81 13.08 -0.88
CA PHE A 314 12.33 11.74 -0.59
C PHE A 314 12.28 11.38 0.91
N VAL A 315 12.26 12.34 1.82
CA VAL A 315 11.93 12.09 3.24
C VAL A 315 10.47 11.64 3.36
N LEU A 316 9.56 12.32 2.69
CA LEU A 316 8.13 11.95 2.66
C LEU A 316 7.95 10.54 2.10
N VAL A 317 8.59 10.25 0.97
CA VAL A 317 8.51 8.93 0.32
C VAL A 317 9.12 7.84 1.21
N LEU A 318 10.21 8.13 1.89
CA LEU A 318 10.83 7.19 2.83
C LEU A 318 9.89 6.88 4.00
N PHE A 319 9.24 7.88 4.56
CA PHE A 319 8.25 7.67 5.63
C PHE A 319 7.06 6.85 5.16
N ALA A 320 6.53 7.14 3.96
CA ALA A 320 5.47 6.35 3.36
C ALA A 320 5.90 4.89 3.14
N ALA A 321 7.13 4.67 2.67
CA ALA A 321 7.67 3.34 2.47
C ALA A 321 7.83 2.57 3.80
N ILE A 322 8.35 3.22 4.83
CA ILE A 322 8.56 2.59 6.15
C ILE A 322 7.22 2.22 6.79
N THR A 323 6.25 3.11 6.82
CA THR A 323 4.95 2.84 7.45
C THR A 323 4.20 1.70 6.77
N SER A 324 4.29 1.59 5.46
CA SER A 324 3.71 0.47 4.72
C SER A 324 4.51 -0.82 4.90
N SER A 325 5.83 -0.74 4.90
CA SER A 325 6.70 -1.89 5.11
C SER A 325 6.51 -2.54 6.48
N ILE A 326 6.38 -1.73 7.53
CA ILE A 326 6.13 -2.27 8.87
C ILE A 326 4.78 -2.96 8.98
N ALA A 327 3.75 -2.46 8.30
CA ALA A 327 2.44 -3.09 8.27
C ALA A 327 2.48 -4.46 7.56
N LEU A 328 3.12 -4.53 6.40
CA LEU A 328 3.31 -5.78 5.65
C LEU A 328 4.12 -6.79 6.45
N THR A 329 5.22 -6.36 7.06
CA THR A 329 6.09 -7.23 7.83
C THR A 329 5.40 -7.74 9.09
N GLU A 330 4.60 -6.91 9.77
CA GLU A 330 3.82 -7.34 10.92
C GLU A 330 2.81 -8.42 10.55
N SER A 331 2.13 -8.28 9.42
CA SER A 331 1.20 -9.31 8.94
C SER A 331 1.91 -10.64 8.71
N ALA A 332 3.10 -10.63 8.11
CA ALA A 332 3.92 -11.82 7.91
C ALA A 332 4.38 -12.45 9.24
N VAL A 333 4.89 -11.63 10.15
CA VAL A 333 5.35 -12.08 11.47
C VAL A 333 4.20 -12.67 12.28
N SER A 334 3.05 -12.01 12.30
CA SER A 334 1.87 -12.48 13.02
C SER A 334 1.40 -13.85 12.52
N THR A 335 1.46 -14.11 11.23
CA THR A 335 1.12 -15.41 10.65
C THR A 335 2.04 -16.49 11.19
N PHE A 336 3.35 -16.27 11.21
CA PHE A 336 4.28 -17.27 11.72
C PHE A 336 4.21 -17.46 13.25
N GLU A 337 3.96 -16.38 14.00
CA GLU A 337 3.69 -16.49 15.43
C GLU A 337 2.49 -17.41 15.70
N ASP A 338 1.38 -17.17 14.99
CA ASP A 338 0.15 -17.90 15.22
C ASP A 338 0.19 -19.33 14.71
N GLU A 339 0.72 -19.55 13.50
CA GLU A 339 0.68 -20.89 12.88
C GLU A 339 1.76 -21.84 13.38
N LEU A 340 2.95 -21.30 13.69
CA LEU A 340 4.06 -22.11 14.21
C LEU A 340 4.14 -22.10 15.74
N HIS A 341 3.27 -21.34 16.40
CA HIS A 341 3.28 -21.14 17.86
C HIS A 341 4.64 -20.67 18.37
N TRP A 342 5.30 -19.82 17.57
CA TRP A 342 6.60 -19.24 17.91
C TRP A 342 6.47 -17.93 18.65
N GLY A 343 7.48 -17.58 19.45
CA GLY A 343 7.61 -16.24 20.00
C GLY A 343 7.95 -15.22 18.92
N ARG A 344 7.73 -13.96 19.23
CA ARG A 344 7.95 -12.85 18.28
C ARG A 344 9.37 -12.82 17.73
N LYS A 345 10.39 -13.02 18.58
CA LYS A 345 11.80 -13.01 18.16
C LYS A 345 12.10 -14.00 17.05
N LYS A 346 11.63 -15.24 17.21
CA LYS A 346 11.80 -16.31 16.22
C LYS A 346 11.10 -16.00 14.92
N ALA A 347 9.86 -15.52 15.00
CA ALA A 347 9.07 -15.15 13.84
C ALA A 347 9.71 -14.00 13.06
N VAL A 348 10.23 -12.98 13.75
CA VAL A 348 10.94 -11.87 13.13
C VAL A 348 12.20 -12.33 12.41
N VAL A 349 12.97 -13.25 13.02
CA VAL A 349 14.18 -13.81 12.38
C VAL A 349 13.81 -14.58 11.12
N LEU A 350 12.76 -15.40 11.14
CA LEU A 350 12.32 -16.15 9.96
C LEU A 350 11.88 -15.20 8.83
N VAL A 351 11.07 -14.21 9.14
CA VAL A 351 10.64 -13.21 8.15
C VAL A 351 11.84 -12.43 7.62
N GLY A 352 12.80 -12.11 8.48
CA GLY A 352 14.05 -11.46 8.07
C GLY A 352 14.86 -12.30 7.09
N VAL A 353 14.99 -13.60 7.32
CA VAL A 353 15.67 -14.51 6.40
C VAL A 353 14.96 -14.58 5.05
N ILE A 354 13.64 -14.71 5.05
CA ILE A 354 12.84 -14.72 3.81
C ILE A 354 12.99 -13.39 3.07
N MET A 355 12.89 -12.28 3.79
CA MET A 355 13.01 -10.94 3.22
C MET A 355 14.37 -10.74 2.56
N LEU A 356 15.45 -11.10 3.24
CA LEU A 356 16.81 -10.97 2.70
C LEU A 356 17.03 -11.91 1.52
N GLY A 357 16.54 -13.14 1.58
CA GLY A 357 16.68 -14.11 0.48
C GLY A 357 15.95 -13.67 -0.79
N LEU A 358 14.66 -13.45 -0.69
CA LEU A 358 13.83 -13.04 -1.85
C LEU A 358 14.16 -11.61 -2.30
N GLY A 359 14.52 -10.72 -1.37
CA GLY A 359 14.93 -9.36 -1.69
C GLY A 359 16.25 -9.33 -2.47
N THR A 360 17.19 -10.19 -2.12
CA THR A 360 18.45 -10.33 -2.88
C THR A 360 18.17 -10.76 -4.33
N LEU A 361 17.26 -11.72 -4.54
CA LEU A 361 16.84 -12.07 -5.91
C LEU A 361 16.27 -10.87 -6.65
N SER A 362 15.44 -10.06 -6.01
CA SER A 362 14.86 -8.87 -6.62
C SER A 362 15.92 -7.81 -6.93
N CYS A 363 16.91 -7.61 -6.06
CA CYS A 363 18.04 -6.72 -6.32
C CYS A 363 18.88 -7.19 -7.52
N MET A 364 19.24 -8.46 -7.53
CA MET A 364 20.11 -9.04 -8.57
C MET A 364 19.37 -9.20 -9.90
N GLY A 365 18.05 -9.20 -9.89
CA GLY A 365 17.23 -9.33 -11.09
C GLY A 365 17.40 -8.19 -12.11
N TYR A 366 17.87 -7.04 -11.70
CA TYR A 366 18.23 -5.93 -12.59
C TYR A 366 19.72 -5.83 -12.87
N GLY A 367 20.53 -6.62 -12.20
CA GLY A 367 22.00 -6.64 -12.31
C GLY A 367 22.50 -8.00 -12.80
N PRO A 368 23.28 -8.72 -11.98
CA PRO A 368 23.90 -9.98 -12.40
C PRO A 368 22.94 -11.07 -12.88
N LEU A 369 21.68 -11.07 -12.40
CA LEU A 369 20.65 -12.03 -12.78
C LEU A 369 19.63 -11.47 -13.77
N SER A 370 19.93 -10.38 -14.46
CA SER A 370 19.01 -9.73 -15.40
C SER A 370 18.63 -10.62 -16.60
N TRP A 371 19.44 -11.64 -16.91
CA TRP A 371 19.17 -12.62 -17.95
C TRP A 371 18.07 -13.62 -17.54
N VAL A 372 17.77 -13.76 -16.26
CA VAL A 372 16.69 -14.63 -15.76
C VAL A 372 15.37 -13.87 -15.87
N LYS A 373 14.44 -14.41 -16.65
CA LYS A 373 13.13 -13.81 -16.84
C LYS A 373 12.03 -14.84 -16.55
N LEU A 374 11.06 -14.44 -15.72
CA LEU A 374 9.88 -15.22 -15.39
C LEU A 374 8.68 -14.57 -16.10
N ILE A 375 8.09 -15.27 -17.06
CA ILE A 375 7.01 -14.74 -17.91
C ILE A 375 7.43 -13.40 -18.58
N GLY A 376 8.70 -13.30 -19.01
CA GLY A 376 9.24 -12.10 -19.62
C GLY A 376 9.57 -10.95 -18.66
N MET A 377 9.51 -11.18 -17.35
CA MET A 377 9.74 -10.17 -16.32
C MET A 377 10.97 -10.50 -15.46
N GLN A 378 11.68 -9.47 -14.99
CA GLN A 378 12.67 -9.63 -13.95
C GLN A 378 12.02 -10.01 -12.62
N PHE A 379 12.80 -10.43 -11.64
CA PHE A 379 12.29 -10.95 -10.38
C PHE A 379 11.35 -9.98 -9.66
N LEU A 380 11.73 -8.72 -9.51
CA LEU A 380 10.89 -7.74 -8.82
C LEU A 380 9.54 -7.55 -9.52
N ASP A 381 9.56 -7.38 -10.84
CA ASP A 381 8.36 -7.18 -11.63
C ASP A 381 7.45 -8.41 -11.60
N PHE A 382 8.04 -9.59 -11.60
CA PHE A 382 7.29 -10.85 -11.48
C PHE A 382 6.61 -11.00 -10.12
N PHE A 383 7.32 -10.71 -9.02
CA PHE A 383 6.72 -10.76 -7.69
C PHE A 383 5.62 -9.73 -7.51
N ASP A 384 5.81 -8.54 -8.06
CA ASP A 384 4.78 -7.50 -8.06
C ASP A 384 3.53 -7.94 -8.83
N PHE A 385 3.71 -8.49 -10.02
CA PHE A 385 2.62 -9.03 -10.83
C PHE A 385 1.89 -10.16 -10.09
N LEU A 386 2.62 -11.14 -9.58
CA LEU A 386 2.04 -12.30 -8.90
C LEU A 386 1.20 -11.87 -7.69
N THR A 387 1.70 -10.98 -6.86
CA THR A 387 1.01 -10.54 -5.65
C THR A 387 -0.14 -9.60 -5.94
N ASN A 388 0.12 -8.52 -6.67
CA ASN A 388 -0.86 -7.44 -6.85
C ASN A 388 -1.91 -7.76 -7.92
N SER A 389 -1.51 -8.41 -9.01
CA SER A 389 -2.41 -8.64 -10.14
C SER A 389 -3.16 -9.97 -10.06
N VAL A 390 -2.60 -10.97 -9.39
CA VAL A 390 -3.18 -12.32 -9.32
C VAL A 390 -3.67 -12.64 -7.91
N MET A 391 -2.79 -12.61 -6.91
CA MET A 391 -3.12 -13.11 -5.57
C MET A 391 -4.09 -12.20 -4.82
N MET A 392 -3.90 -10.89 -4.86
CA MET A 392 -4.76 -9.96 -4.11
C MET A 392 -6.22 -10.00 -4.55
N PRO A 393 -6.56 -9.97 -5.85
CA PRO A 393 -7.95 -10.12 -6.28
C PRO A 393 -8.58 -11.45 -5.84
N ILE A 394 -7.83 -12.55 -5.91
CA ILE A 394 -8.30 -13.86 -5.44
C ILE A 394 -8.54 -13.82 -3.93
N ALA A 395 -7.64 -13.23 -3.17
CA ALA A 395 -7.79 -13.06 -1.72
C ALA A 395 -9.02 -12.22 -1.35
N ALA A 396 -9.30 -11.16 -2.13
CA ALA A 396 -10.50 -10.34 -1.93
C ALA A 396 -11.78 -11.13 -2.18
N ILE A 397 -11.82 -11.93 -3.24
CA ILE A 397 -12.96 -12.81 -3.53
C ILE A 397 -13.15 -13.81 -2.39
N ALA A 398 -12.07 -14.41 -1.90
CA ALA A 398 -12.12 -15.34 -0.77
C ALA A 398 -12.69 -14.67 0.49
N THR A 399 -12.28 -13.45 0.78
CA THR A 399 -12.82 -12.68 1.91
C THR A 399 -14.30 -12.37 1.74
N CYS A 400 -14.72 -11.97 0.54
CA CYS A 400 -16.13 -11.70 0.25
C CYS A 400 -17.00 -12.96 0.40
N LEU A 401 -16.52 -14.10 -0.08
CA LEU A 401 -17.22 -15.38 0.08
C LEU A 401 -17.27 -15.82 1.54
N LEU A 402 -16.18 -15.62 2.28
CA LEU A 402 -16.17 -15.91 3.72
C LEU A 402 -17.26 -15.13 4.44
N VAL A 403 -17.30 -13.81 4.23
CA VAL A 403 -18.26 -12.92 4.92
C VAL A 403 -19.69 -13.18 4.48
N SER A 404 -19.94 -13.36 3.19
CA SER A 404 -21.31 -13.48 2.67
C SER A 404 -21.89 -14.87 2.80
N LYS A 405 -21.08 -15.93 2.72
CA LYS A 405 -21.56 -17.33 2.66
C LYS A 405 -21.27 -18.16 3.90
N VAL A 406 -20.24 -17.86 4.66
CA VAL A 406 -19.80 -18.69 5.80
C VAL A 406 -20.05 -17.98 7.12
N VAL A 407 -19.51 -16.80 7.34
CA VAL A 407 -19.68 -16.02 8.58
C VAL A 407 -21.10 -15.45 8.66
N GLY A 408 -21.57 -14.93 7.55
CA GLY A 408 -22.83 -14.18 7.43
C GLY A 408 -22.65 -12.71 7.79
N THR A 409 -23.31 -11.86 7.02
CA THR A 409 -23.26 -10.40 7.21
C THR A 409 -23.78 -9.97 8.59
N LYS A 410 -24.71 -10.75 9.16
CA LYS A 410 -25.30 -10.47 10.48
C LYS A 410 -24.25 -10.55 11.60
N SER A 411 -23.33 -11.51 11.55
CA SER A 411 -22.23 -11.62 12.52
C SER A 411 -21.27 -10.45 12.42
N ILE A 412 -20.99 -9.97 11.21
CA ILE A 412 -20.18 -8.76 10.99
C ILE A 412 -20.90 -7.52 11.55
N GLU A 413 -22.22 -7.40 11.33
CA GLU A 413 -23.02 -6.32 11.90
C GLU A 413 -22.92 -6.29 13.42
N GLU A 414 -23.05 -7.43 14.08
CA GLU A 414 -22.91 -7.56 15.52
C GLU A 414 -21.52 -7.13 16.01
N GLU A 415 -20.47 -7.52 15.30
CA GLU A 415 -19.11 -7.12 15.64
C GLU A 415 -18.89 -5.62 15.49
N VAL A 416 -19.41 -5.01 14.42
CA VAL A 416 -19.32 -3.55 14.19
C VAL A 416 -20.08 -2.78 15.26
N MET A 417 -21.19 -3.35 15.75
CA MET A 417 -22.02 -2.72 16.80
C MET A 417 -21.38 -2.75 18.19
N HIS A 418 -20.30 -3.49 18.40
CA HIS A 418 -19.55 -3.39 19.66
C HIS A 418 -18.98 -1.98 19.82
N GLY A 419 -19.36 -1.29 20.90
CA GLY A 419 -18.96 0.08 21.15
C GLY A 419 -19.71 1.14 20.33
N GLU A 420 -20.74 0.72 19.57
CA GLU A 420 -21.57 1.59 18.73
C GLU A 420 -23.06 1.30 18.88
N SER A 421 -23.89 2.33 18.69
CA SER A 421 -25.34 2.19 18.72
C SER A 421 -25.96 1.90 17.35
N THR A 422 -25.25 2.24 16.24
CA THR A 422 -25.76 2.09 14.88
C THR A 422 -24.66 1.73 13.90
N PHE A 423 -25.01 0.99 12.85
CA PHE A 423 -24.17 0.73 11.68
C PHE A 423 -24.69 1.60 10.54
N ARG A 424 -24.07 2.78 10.35
CA ARG A 424 -24.59 3.84 9.46
C ARG A 424 -24.67 3.44 7.99
N ARG A 425 -23.60 2.76 7.48
CA ARG A 425 -23.52 2.33 6.08
C ARG A 425 -23.82 0.85 5.88
N LYS A 426 -24.69 0.29 6.72
CA LYS A 426 -25.07 -1.14 6.71
C LYS A 426 -25.58 -1.62 5.36
N LYS A 427 -26.47 -0.86 4.71
CA LYS A 427 -27.03 -1.22 3.40
C LYS A 427 -25.95 -1.26 2.32
N ILE A 428 -25.08 -0.27 2.32
CA ILE A 428 -23.94 -0.22 1.38
C ILE A 428 -23.05 -1.43 1.61
N PHE A 429 -22.69 -1.72 2.86
CA PHE A 429 -21.88 -2.89 3.21
C PHE A 429 -22.50 -4.19 2.70
N ASN A 430 -23.76 -4.42 2.97
CA ASN A 430 -24.43 -5.67 2.59
C ASN A 430 -24.50 -5.88 1.08
N VAL A 431 -24.84 -4.85 0.33
CA VAL A 431 -24.90 -4.92 -1.13
C VAL A 431 -23.50 -5.12 -1.73
N MET A 432 -22.54 -4.36 -1.24
CA MET A 432 -21.16 -4.40 -1.76
C MET A 432 -20.51 -5.75 -1.50
N ILE A 433 -20.58 -6.26 -0.27
CA ILE A 433 -19.87 -7.50 0.10
C ILE A 433 -20.47 -8.72 -0.59
N ARG A 434 -21.78 -8.74 -0.80
CA ARG A 434 -22.47 -9.88 -1.43
C ARG A 434 -22.32 -9.91 -2.93
N TYR A 435 -22.34 -8.76 -3.60
CA TYR A 435 -22.49 -8.69 -5.06
C TYR A 435 -21.36 -7.92 -5.74
N LEU A 436 -21.14 -6.67 -5.37
CA LEU A 436 -20.28 -5.76 -6.13
C LEU A 436 -18.78 -5.96 -5.86
N CYS A 437 -18.35 -6.18 -4.62
CA CYS A 437 -16.94 -6.39 -4.31
C CYS A 437 -16.36 -7.64 -5.00
N PRO A 438 -17.03 -8.80 -4.99
CA PRO A 438 -16.54 -9.96 -5.74
C PRO A 438 -16.44 -9.70 -7.25
N ILE A 439 -17.43 -9.00 -7.81
CA ILE A 439 -17.43 -8.65 -9.23
C ILE A 439 -16.28 -7.71 -9.56
N PHE A 440 -16.06 -6.68 -8.75
CA PHE A 440 -14.95 -5.74 -8.93
C PHE A 440 -13.60 -6.43 -8.82
N ALA A 441 -13.43 -7.32 -7.86
CA ALA A 441 -12.20 -8.10 -7.72
C ALA A 441 -11.96 -9.00 -8.95
N ALA A 442 -13.00 -9.63 -9.48
CA ALA A 442 -12.91 -10.43 -10.70
C ALA A 442 -12.52 -9.57 -11.91
N ILE A 443 -13.10 -8.39 -12.05
CA ILE A 443 -12.76 -7.44 -13.13
C ILE A 443 -11.29 -7.01 -13.01
N ILE A 444 -10.82 -6.69 -11.81
CA ILE A 444 -9.43 -6.33 -11.56
C ILE A 444 -8.49 -7.47 -11.95
N LEU A 445 -8.81 -8.70 -11.55
CA LEU A 445 -8.01 -9.88 -11.88
C LEU A 445 -7.90 -10.08 -13.38
N ILE A 446 -9.03 -10.10 -14.09
CA ILE A 446 -9.07 -10.32 -15.54
C ILE A 446 -8.34 -9.19 -16.27
N SER A 447 -8.59 -7.94 -15.90
CA SER A 447 -7.97 -6.78 -16.53
C SER A 447 -6.46 -6.75 -16.31
N SER A 448 -6.00 -7.04 -15.10
CA SER A 448 -4.57 -7.03 -14.75
C SER A 448 -3.80 -8.13 -15.46
N VAL A 449 -4.37 -9.34 -15.54
CA VAL A 449 -3.76 -10.46 -16.26
C VAL A 449 -3.74 -10.16 -17.78
N ALA A 450 -4.83 -9.66 -18.33
CA ALA A 450 -4.89 -9.29 -19.74
C ALA A 450 -3.87 -8.19 -20.09
N ASN A 451 -3.68 -7.21 -19.23
CA ASN A 451 -2.67 -6.17 -19.40
C ASN A 451 -1.25 -6.76 -19.36
N ALA A 452 -0.98 -7.67 -18.44
CA ALA A 452 0.35 -8.29 -18.29
C ALA A 452 0.75 -9.10 -19.52
N PHE A 453 -0.22 -9.78 -20.17
CA PHE A 453 0.02 -10.54 -21.39
C PHE A 453 -0.13 -9.70 -22.67
N GLY A 454 -0.33 -8.39 -22.57
CA GLY A 454 -0.43 -7.50 -23.72
C GLY A 454 -1.73 -7.59 -24.50
N TRP A 455 -2.76 -8.25 -23.96
CA TRP A 455 -4.07 -8.37 -24.63
C TRP A 455 -4.88 -7.08 -24.58
N ILE A 456 -4.65 -6.25 -23.56
CA ILE A 456 -5.19 -4.91 -23.44
C ILE A 456 -4.08 -3.97 -22.95
N SER A 457 -4.26 -2.66 -23.11
CA SER A 457 -3.37 -1.63 -22.60
C SER A 457 -4.05 -0.87 -21.46
N MET A 458 -3.42 -0.85 -20.30
CA MET A 458 -3.87 -0.08 -19.13
C MET A 458 -2.87 1.00 -18.77
#